data_ca4676f8f85f90a5c74d979d1072f03a
#
_entry.id   ca4676f8f85f90a5c74d979d1072f03a
#
_cell.length_a   1.000
_cell.length_b   1.000
_cell.length_c   1.000
_cell.angle_alpha   90.00
_cell.angle_beta   90.00
_cell.angle_gamma   90.00
#
_symmetry.space_group_name_H-M   'P 1'
#
loop_
_entity.id
_entity.type
_entity.pdbx_description
1 polymer ?
#
loop_
_entity_poly.entity_id
_entity_poly.type
_entity_poly.pdbx_seq_one_letter_code
_entity_poly.pdbx_strand_id
1 'polypeptide(L)'
;YIKFMAFNKQTTSARSSASEAIIDQGLRSYMLRVYNYMCSGLFLTGIVSLLVFQAAGGYNITFSSSSGFVGVTSFGNLLFNTGLKWIVALSPLAVMFYFFSAAKKMNVAKCQAAFWIFSSLFGASLSTLLVEFTGMSIARVFFITAGTFGVMSIYGYTTKRDLTKLGSFLMM
;
A
#
# COMPACT_ATOMS: atom_id res chain seq x y z
N TYR A 1 -26.98 -49.36 19.14
CA TYR A 1 -25.70 -48.64 19.45
C TYR A 1 -25.07 -48.02 18.19
N ILE A 2 -25.00 -48.73 17.08
CA ILE A 2 -24.37 -48.28 15.81
C ILE A 2 -25.10 -47.04 15.20
N LYS A 3 -26.45 -47.03 15.27
CA LYS A 3 -27.25 -45.93 14.71
C LYS A 3 -27.11 -44.61 15.49
N PHE A 4 -26.85 -44.69 16.78
CA PHE A 4 -26.62 -43.52 17.62
C PHE A 4 -25.23 -42.93 17.42
N MET A 5 -24.20 -43.77 17.19
CA MET A 5 -22.85 -43.31 16.82
C MET A 5 -22.80 -42.68 15.44
N ALA A 6 -23.55 -43.19 14.45
CA ALA A 6 -23.61 -42.60 13.13
C ALA A 6 -24.30 -41.22 13.12
N PHE A 7 -25.37 -41.07 13.90
CA PHE A 7 -26.06 -39.77 14.07
C PHE A 7 -25.18 -38.72 14.74
N ASN A 8 -24.44 -39.12 15.76
CA ASN A 8 -23.52 -38.18 16.46
C ASN A 8 -22.34 -37.77 15.57
N LYS A 9 -21.85 -38.64 14.72
CA LYS A 9 -20.77 -38.33 13.75
C LYS A 9 -21.23 -37.37 12.65
N GLN A 10 -22.47 -37.48 12.17
CA GLN A 10 -23.05 -36.58 11.17
C GLN A 10 -23.30 -35.19 11.75
N THR A 11 -23.78 -35.07 13.00
CA THR A 11 -24.01 -33.76 13.64
C THR A 11 -22.70 -33.03 13.97
N THR A 12 -21.64 -33.77 14.33
CA THR A 12 -20.32 -33.19 14.58
C THR A 12 -19.66 -32.69 13.28
N SER A 13 -19.78 -33.45 12.20
CA SER A 13 -19.25 -33.06 10.89
C SER A 13 -19.99 -31.85 10.30
N ALA A 14 -21.33 -31.80 10.41
CA ALA A 14 -22.12 -30.64 9.98
C ALA A 14 -21.82 -29.38 10.80
N ARG A 15 -21.52 -29.53 12.09
CA ARG A 15 -21.16 -28.43 12.97
C ARG A 15 -19.76 -27.87 12.68
N SER A 16 -18.78 -28.73 12.34
CA SER A 16 -17.44 -28.30 11.94
C SER A 16 -17.46 -27.57 10.61
N SER A 17 -18.17 -28.07 9.61
CA SER A 17 -18.28 -27.40 8.32
C SER A 17 -19.05 -26.08 8.37
N ALA A 18 -20.08 -25.97 9.21
CA ALA A 18 -20.76 -24.68 9.45
C ALA A 18 -19.86 -23.67 10.17
N SER A 19 -19.05 -24.12 11.14
CA SER A 19 -18.09 -23.28 11.83
C SER A 19 -16.97 -22.80 10.90
N GLU A 20 -16.45 -23.66 10.04
CA GLU A 20 -15.46 -23.32 9.02
C GLU A 20 -16.01 -22.31 8.01
N ALA A 21 -17.25 -22.47 7.55
CA ALA A 21 -17.90 -21.55 6.64
C ALA A 21 -18.13 -20.15 7.26
N ILE A 22 -18.44 -20.07 8.55
CA ILE A 22 -18.60 -18.79 9.27
C ILE A 22 -17.25 -18.09 9.45
N ILE A 23 -16.20 -18.85 9.76
CA ILE A 23 -14.82 -18.33 9.88
C ILE A 23 -14.36 -17.81 8.51
N ASP A 24 -14.66 -18.52 7.43
CA ASP A 24 -14.26 -18.14 6.08
C ASP A 24 -14.98 -16.84 5.61
N GLN A 25 -16.27 -16.68 5.94
CA GLN A 25 -17.02 -15.46 5.67
C GLN A 25 -16.48 -14.28 6.49
N GLY A 26 -16.16 -14.47 7.76
CA GLY A 26 -15.57 -13.47 8.62
C GLY A 26 -14.20 -13.01 8.12
N LEU A 27 -13.35 -13.95 7.74
CA LEU A 27 -12.04 -13.70 7.17
C LEU A 27 -12.14 -12.94 5.83
N ARG A 28 -13.05 -13.33 4.96
CA ARG A 28 -13.28 -12.68 3.67
C ARG A 28 -13.74 -11.23 3.84
N SER A 29 -14.68 -10.97 4.74
CA SER A 29 -15.16 -9.60 5.01
C SER A 29 -14.07 -8.72 5.61
N TYR A 30 -13.22 -9.28 6.47
CA TYR A 30 -12.07 -8.59 7.02
C TYR A 30 -11.05 -8.24 5.93
N MET A 31 -10.69 -9.20 5.07
CA MET A 31 -9.76 -8.98 3.96
C MET A 31 -10.25 -7.92 2.98
N LEU A 32 -11.54 -7.94 2.62
CA LEU A 32 -12.13 -6.91 1.76
C LEU A 32 -12.02 -5.51 2.38
N ARG A 33 -12.21 -5.39 3.68
CA ARG A 33 -12.04 -4.12 4.40
C ARG A 33 -10.59 -3.63 4.36
N VAL A 34 -9.63 -4.53 4.56
CA VAL A 34 -8.20 -4.20 4.46
C VAL A 34 -7.83 -3.75 3.05
N TYR A 35 -8.29 -4.46 2.01
CA TYR A 35 -8.06 -4.06 0.61
C TYR A 35 -8.66 -2.69 0.29
N ASN A 36 -9.85 -2.38 0.77
CA ASN A 36 -10.46 -1.06 0.59
C ASN A 36 -9.61 0.06 1.21
N TYR A 37 -9.07 -0.15 2.41
CA TYR A 37 -8.15 0.82 3.01
C TYR A 37 -6.85 0.95 2.20
N MET A 38 -6.28 -0.15 1.74
CA MET A 38 -5.07 -0.12 0.91
C MET A 38 -5.31 0.65 -0.40
N CYS A 39 -6.40 0.36 -1.11
CA CYS A 39 -6.76 1.06 -2.34
C CYS A 39 -6.98 2.56 -2.10
N SER A 40 -7.71 2.92 -1.04
CA SER A 40 -7.95 4.33 -0.72
C SER A 40 -6.66 5.07 -0.32
N GLY A 41 -5.74 4.41 0.40
CA GLY A 41 -4.43 4.96 0.74
C GLY A 41 -3.57 5.19 -0.50
N LEU A 42 -3.51 4.22 -1.42
CA LEU A 42 -2.79 4.36 -2.69
C LEU A 42 -3.37 5.47 -3.56
N PHE A 43 -4.70 5.57 -3.62
CA PHE A 43 -5.38 6.63 -4.36
C PHE A 43 -5.04 8.02 -3.82
N LEU A 44 -5.09 8.18 -2.49
CA LEU A 44 -4.67 9.42 -1.83
C LEU A 44 -3.20 9.75 -2.10
N THR A 45 -2.30 8.77 -1.99
CA THR A 45 -0.88 8.92 -2.30
C THR A 45 -0.67 9.44 -3.72
N GLY A 46 -1.37 8.88 -4.70
CA GLY A 46 -1.31 9.31 -6.10
C GLY A 46 -1.80 10.74 -6.29
N ILE A 47 -2.94 11.10 -5.71
CA ILE A 47 -3.48 12.47 -5.79
C ILE A 47 -2.52 13.47 -5.18
N VAL A 48 -2.03 13.21 -3.95
CA VAL A 48 -1.10 14.12 -3.27
C VAL A 48 0.18 14.28 -4.07
N SER A 49 0.72 13.19 -4.61
CA SER A 49 1.92 13.23 -5.44
C SER A 49 1.77 14.13 -6.67
N LEU A 50 0.63 14.00 -7.37
CA LEU A 50 0.31 14.85 -8.53
C LEU A 50 0.08 16.31 -8.14
N LEU A 51 -0.63 16.57 -7.04
CA LEU A 51 -0.88 17.93 -6.56
C LEU A 51 0.43 18.63 -6.18
N VAL A 52 1.32 17.97 -5.46
CA VAL A 52 2.63 18.53 -5.08
C VAL A 52 3.49 18.75 -6.32
N PHE A 53 3.50 17.81 -7.27
CA PHE A 53 4.20 17.95 -8.54
C PHE A 53 3.71 19.16 -9.34
N GLN A 54 2.40 19.33 -9.48
CA GLN A 54 1.82 20.48 -10.19
C GLN A 54 2.08 21.81 -9.47
N ALA A 55 1.95 21.84 -8.15
CA ALA A 55 2.24 23.02 -7.35
C ALA A 55 3.71 23.44 -7.42
N ALA A 56 4.62 22.49 -7.63
CA ALA A 56 6.04 22.73 -7.75
C ALA A 56 6.48 23.29 -9.12
N GLY A 57 5.63 23.21 -10.14
CA GLY A 57 5.92 23.68 -11.50
C GLY A 57 5.51 22.70 -12.61
N GLY A 58 5.11 21.47 -12.24
CA GLY A 58 4.57 20.47 -13.16
C GLY A 58 5.58 20.08 -14.24
N TYR A 59 5.10 19.96 -15.48
CA TYR A 59 5.89 19.55 -16.63
C TYR A 59 6.91 20.59 -17.11
N ASN A 60 6.93 21.79 -16.55
CA ASN A 60 7.92 22.84 -16.86
C ASN A 60 9.24 22.63 -16.12
N ILE A 61 9.30 21.69 -15.20
CA ILE A 61 10.50 21.39 -14.42
C ILE A 61 11.47 20.59 -15.28
N THR A 62 12.71 21.11 -15.39
CA THR A 62 13.82 20.42 -16.06
C THR A 62 15.02 20.37 -15.11
N PHE A 63 15.81 19.31 -15.19
CA PHE A 63 17.02 19.16 -14.41
C PHE A 63 18.21 19.74 -15.19
N SER A 64 18.93 20.68 -14.61
CA SER A 64 20.19 21.21 -15.12
C SER A 64 21.32 20.83 -14.17
N SER A 65 22.40 20.29 -14.74
CA SER A 65 23.57 19.84 -13.96
C SER A 65 24.26 20.96 -13.19
N SER A 66 24.10 22.23 -13.60
CA SER A 66 24.76 23.39 -12.98
C SER A 66 23.90 24.10 -11.94
N SER A 67 22.57 24.05 -12.07
CA SER A 67 21.66 24.85 -11.23
C SER A 67 20.55 24.04 -10.54
N GLY A 68 20.58 22.71 -10.68
CA GLY A 68 19.55 21.83 -10.11
C GLY A 68 18.25 21.84 -10.93
N PHE A 69 17.10 21.80 -10.25
CA PHE A 69 15.81 21.85 -10.93
C PHE A 69 15.45 23.28 -11.36
N VAL A 70 15.24 23.47 -12.65
CA VAL A 70 14.89 24.73 -13.31
C VAL A 70 13.42 24.71 -13.73
N GLY A 71 12.77 25.88 -13.80
CA GLY A 71 11.35 25.96 -14.14
C GLY A 71 10.41 25.68 -12.95
N VAL A 72 10.98 25.59 -11.75
CA VAL A 72 10.23 25.35 -10.52
C VAL A 72 9.61 26.65 -9.99
N THR A 73 8.42 26.51 -9.42
CA THR A 73 7.77 27.57 -8.65
C THR A 73 8.58 27.87 -7.37
N SER A 74 8.33 29.01 -6.70
CA SER A 74 8.96 29.30 -5.40
C SER A 74 8.77 28.17 -4.38
N PHE A 75 7.62 27.55 -4.37
CA PHE A 75 7.33 26.34 -3.57
C PHE A 75 8.20 25.14 -4.01
N GLY A 76 8.29 24.87 -5.30
CA GLY A 76 9.11 23.80 -5.85
C GLY A 76 10.61 24.02 -5.60
N ASN A 77 11.08 25.26 -5.70
CA ASN A 77 12.47 25.59 -5.40
C ASN A 77 12.82 25.30 -3.94
N LEU A 78 11.94 25.65 -3.02
CA LEU A 78 12.10 25.36 -1.60
C LEU A 78 12.07 23.85 -1.34
N LEU A 79 11.22 23.11 -2.04
CA LEU A 79 11.05 21.67 -1.84
C LEU A 79 12.18 20.84 -2.47
N PHE A 80 12.63 21.18 -3.69
CA PHE A 80 13.55 20.34 -4.49
C PHE A 80 15.00 20.85 -4.50
N ASN A 81 15.23 22.17 -4.46
CA ASN A 81 16.57 22.76 -4.52
C ASN A 81 17.19 23.04 -3.15
N THR A 82 16.40 22.99 -2.08
CA THR A 82 16.88 23.18 -0.71
C THR A 82 17.10 21.82 -0.04
N GLY A 83 17.86 21.78 1.04
CA GLY A 83 18.02 20.56 1.87
C GLY A 83 16.70 19.94 2.39
N LEU A 84 15.58 20.66 2.24
CA LEU A 84 14.24 20.21 2.61
C LEU A 84 13.80 18.94 1.85
N LYS A 85 14.33 18.72 0.63
CA LYS A 85 14.07 17.47 -0.13
C LYS A 85 14.41 16.21 0.68
N TRP A 86 15.49 16.24 1.43
CA TRP A 86 15.88 15.09 2.26
C TRP A 86 14.94 14.88 3.43
N ILE A 87 14.46 15.98 4.02
CA ILE A 87 13.47 15.91 5.11
C ILE A 87 12.16 15.34 4.60
N VAL A 88 11.68 15.79 3.44
CA VAL A 88 10.45 15.28 2.82
C VAL A 88 10.62 13.82 2.36
N ALA A 89 11.75 13.46 1.78
CA ALA A 89 12.04 12.08 1.36
C ALA A 89 12.10 11.11 2.55
N LEU A 90 12.64 11.55 3.69
CA LEU A 90 12.75 10.73 4.89
C LEU A 90 11.53 10.81 5.82
N SER A 91 10.64 11.77 5.61
CA SER A 91 9.45 11.97 6.47
C SER A 91 8.54 10.76 6.58
N PRO A 92 8.28 9.95 5.53
CA PRO A 92 7.47 8.74 5.67
C PRO A 92 8.11 7.71 6.60
N LEU A 93 9.44 7.58 6.57
CA LEU A 93 10.16 6.70 7.49
C LEU A 93 10.03 7.15 8.94
N ALA A 94 10.17 8.45 9.20
CA ALA A 94 10.01 9.00 10.54
C ALA A 94 8.60 8.73 11.10
N VAL A 95 7.56 8.94 10.28
CA VAL A 95 6.17 8.63 10.66
C VAL A 95 5.97 7.13 10.88
N MET A 96 6.58 6.29 10.08
CA MET A 96 6.52 4.83 10.23
C MET A 96 7.13 4.39 11.58
N PHE A 97 8.31 4.89 11.93
CA PHE A 97 8.94 4.60 13.23
C PHE A 97 8.09 5.10 14.41
N TYR A 98 7.55 6.31 14.31
CA TYR A 98 6.64 6.85 15.30
C TYR A 98 5.39 5.98 15.44
N PHE A 99 4.80 5.55 14.32
CA PHE A 99 3.62 4.70 14.30
C PHE A 99 3.87 3.35 14.98
N PHE A 100 4.98 2.68 14.67
CA PHE A 100 5.33 1.40 15.31
C PHE A 100 5.53 1.53 16.82
N SER A 101 6.15 2.62 17.25
CA SER A 101 6.36 2.90 18.68
C SER A 101 5.05 3.16 19.42
N ALA A 102 4.14 3.90 18.79
CA ALA A 102 2.89 4.35 19.41
C ALA A 102 1.71 3.38 19.19
N ALA A 103 1.78 2.45 18.23
CA ALA A 103 0.69 1.58 17.79
C ALA A 103 0.05 0.78 18.95
N LYS A 104 0.84 0.33 19.91
CA LYS A 104 0.35 -0.44 21.07
C LYS A 104 -0.58 0.36 21.98
N LYS A 105 -0.53 1.69 21.93
CA LYS A 105 -1.31 2.60 22.79
C LYS A 105 -2.38 3.38 22.03
N MET A 106 -2.46 3.21 20.70
CA MET A 106 -3.37 3.97 19.86
C MET A 106 -4.75 3.33 19.78
N ASN A 107 -5.78 4.18 19.80
CA ASN A 107 -7.15 3.79 19.48
C ASN A 107 -7.30 3.66 17.96
N VAL A 108 -8.28 2.88 17.48
CA VAL A 108 -8.56 2.61 16.06
C VAL A 108 -8.64 3.91 15.24
N ALA A 109 -9.34 4.93 15.74
CA ALA A 109 -9.44 6.23 15.06
C ALA A 109 -8.08 6.93 14.87
N LYS A 110 -7.19 6.84 15.86
CA LYS A 110 -5.81 7.38 15.76
C LYS A 110 -4.96 6.60 14.76
N CYS A 111 -5.13 5.28 14.69
CA CYS A 111 -4.45 4.45 13.69
C CYS A 111 -4.90 4.81 12.27
N GLN A 112 -6.19 5.05 12.06
CA GLN A 112 -6.72 5.50 10.76
C GLN A 112 -6.18 6.87 10.38
N ALA A 113 -6.20 7.85 11.30
CA ALA A 113 -5.63 9.17 11.04
C ALA A 113 -4.13 9.09 10.71
N ALA A 114 -3.36 8.30 11.44
CA ALA A 114 -1.94 8.10 11.17
C ALA A 114 -1.69 7.45 9.80
N PHE A 115 -2.54 6.54 9.38
CA PHE A 115 -2.49 5.94 8.04
C PHE A 115 -2.71 6.98 6.93
N TRP A 116 -3.69 7.88 7.08
CA TRP A 116 -3.96 8.95 6.11
C TRP A 116 -2.80 9.96 6.05
N ILE A 117 -2.24 10.33 7.19
CA ILE A 117 -1.07 11.21 7.26
C ILE A 117 0.13 10.54 6.59
N PHE A 118 0.39 9.27 6.88
CA PHE A 118 1.45 8.49 6.24
C PHE A 118 1.29 8.44 4.73
N SER A 119 0.09 8.13 4.22
CA SER A 119 -0.19 8.07 2.78
C SER A 119 0.02 9.43 2.10
N SER A 120 -0.33 10.53 2.77
CA SER A 120 -0.13 11.89 2.24
C SER A 120 1.35 12.26 2.19
N LEU A 121 2.11 11.99 3.26
CA LEU A 121 3.55 12.24 3.29
C LEU A 121 4.31 11.37 2.28
N PHE A 122 3.89 10.12 2.15
CA PHE A 122 4.46 9.22 1.14
C PHE A 122 4.19 9.74 -0.28
N GLY A 123 2.98 10.26 -0.54
CA GLY A 123 2.65 10.92 -1.80
C GLY A 123 3.52 12.15 -2.08
N ALA A 124 3.74 12.99 -1.08
CA ALA A 124 4.63 14.15 -1.20
C ALA A 124 6.08 13.73 -1.48
N SER A 125 6.58 12.68 -0.85
CA SER A 125 7.89 12.10 -1.13
C SER A 125 8.00 11.57 -2.55
N LEU A 126 6.98 10.86 -3.05
CA LEU A 126 6.93 10.35 -4.42
C LEU A 126 6.89 11.45 -5.49
N SER A 127 6.45 12.66 -5.16
CA SER A 127 6.45 13.78 -6.11
C SER A 127 7.86 14.08 -6.63
N THR A 128 8.91 13.85 -5.83
CA THR A 128 10.30 13.98 -6.26
C THR A 128 10.64 13.05 -7.43
N LEU A 129 10.10 11.82 -7.41
CA LEU A 129 10.30 10.86 -8.50
C LEU A 129 9.59 11.32 -9.78
N LEU A 130 8.43 11.99 -9.67
CA LEU A 130 7.72 12.55 -10.82
C LEU A 130 8.51 13.66 -11.51
N VAL A 131 9.36 14.36 -10.78
CA VAL A 131 10.25 15.40 -11.31
C VAL A 131 11.50 14.79 -11.97
N GLU A 132 12.06 13.74 -11.36
CA GLU A 132 13.33 13.15 -11.81
C GLU A 132 13.16 12.19 -12.99
N PHE A 133 12.03 11.49 -13.05
CA PHE A 133 11.74 10.51 -14.09
C PHE A 133 10.68 11.02 -15.08
N THR A 134 10.85 10.69 -16.36
CA THR A 134 9.86 11.03 -17.39
C THR A 134 8.54 10.27 -17.13
N GLY A 135 7.41 10.92 -17.38
CA GLY A 135 6.09 10.32 -17.19
C GLY A 135 5.91 8.99 -17.94
N MET A 136 6.55 8.83 -19.10
CA MET A 136 6.52 7.58 -19.88
C MET A 136 7.23 6.44 -19.13
N SER A 137 8.36 6.70 -18.47
CA SER A 137 9.08 5.70 -17.69
C SER A 137 8.27 5.25 -16.48
N ILE A 138 7.64 6.21 -15.78
CA ILE A 138 6.78 5.93 -14.63
C ILE A 138 5.57 5.11 -15.06
N ALA A 139 4.90 5.49 -16.16
CA ALA A 139 3.76 4.74 -16.68
C ALA A 139 4.15 3.29 -17.04
N ARG A 140 5.31 3.12 -17.71
CA ARG A 140 5.81 1.78 -18.08
C ARG A 140 6.01 0.89 -16.87
N VAL A 141 6.70 1.37 -15.83
CA VAL A 141 6.92 0.62 -14.59
C VAL A 141 5.59 0.31 -13.90
N PHE A 142 4.68 1.29 -13.85
CA PHE A 142 3.35 1.11 -13.27
C PHE A 142 2.58 -0.02 -13.96
N PHE A 143 2.51 -0.03 -15.29
CA PHE A 143 1.78 -1.06 -16.04
C PHE A 143 2.42 -2.45 -15.91
N ILE A 144 3.75 -2.54 -15.92
CA ILE A 144 4.45 -3.81 -15.70
C ILE A 144 4.16 -4.35 -14.30
N THR A 145 4.26 -3.50 -13.28
CA THR A 145 3.99 -3.88 -11.88
C THR A 145 2.54 -4.28 -11.69
N ALA A 146 1.60 -3.50 -12.21
CA ALA A 146 0.17 -3.79 -12.13
C ALA A 146 -0.17 -5.11 -12.85
N GLY A 147 0.42 -5.36 -14.03
CA GLY A 147 0.25 -6.61 -14.76
C GLY A 147 0.78 -7.81 -13.99
N THR A 148 1.99 -7.71 -13.44
CA THR A 148 2.59 -8.77 -12.62
C THR A 148 1.76 -9.06 -11.38
N PHE A 149 1.31 -8.01 -10.68
CA PHE A 149 0.45 -8.15 -9.52
C PHE A 149 -0.90 -8.79 -9.89
N GLY A 150 -1.50 -8.37 -11.01
CA GLY A 150 -2.76 -8.94 -11.51
C GLY A 150 -2.63 -10.43 -11.80
N VAL A 151 -1.58 -10.84 -12.51
CA VAL A 151 -1.31 -12.26 -12.80
C VAL A 151 -1.13 -13.07 -11.51
N MET A 152 -0.33 -12.57 -10.57
CA MET A 152 -0.11 -13.24 -9.30
C MET A 152 -1.37 -13.31 -8.44
N SER A 153 -2.22 -12.28 -8.49
CA SER A 153 -3.51 -12.24 -7.79
C SER A 153 -4.47 -13.30 -8.33
N ILE A 154 -4.59 -13.41 -9.67
CA ILE A 154 -5.42 -14.43 -10.33
C ILE A 154 -4.88 -15.83 -10.01
N TYR A 155 -3.56 -16.01 -10.07
CA TYR A 155 -2.93 -17.28 -9.70
C TYR A 155 -3.24 -17.67 -8.25
N GLY A 156 -3.07 -16.72 -7.30
CA GLY A 156 -3.38 -16.95 -5.89
C GLY A 156 -4.85 -17.28 -5.63
N TYR A 157 -5.77 -16.68 -6.40
CA TYR A 157 -7.20 -16.95 -6.28
C TYR A 157 -7.58 -18.34 -6.85
N THR A 158 -6.91 -18.78 -7.92
CA THR A 158 -7.23 -20.01 -8.63
C THR A 158 -6.52 -21.25 -8.07
N THR A 159 -5.36 -21.05 -7.44
CA THR A 159 -4.56 -22.17 -6.94
C THR A 159 -5.17 -22.82 -5.71
N LYS A 160 -5.21 -24.14 -5.72
CA LYS A 160 -5.58 -24.98 -4.55
C LYS A 160 -4.35 -25.49 -3.79
N ARG A 161 -3.14 -25.11 -4.23
CA ARG A 161 -1.89 -25.54 -3.59
C ARG A 161 -1.56 -24.64 -2.41
N ASP A 162 -1.02 -25.22 -1.36
CA ASP A 162 -0.48 -24.47 -0.23
C ASP A 162 0.77 -23.68 -0.67
N LEU A 163 0.64 -22.36 -0.68
CA LEU A 163 1.68 -21.42 -1.07
C LEU A 163 2.64 -21.08 0.09
N THR A 164 2.44 -21.64 1.27
CA THR A 164 3.26 -21.36 2.46
C THR A 164 4.73 -21.69 2.23
N LYS A 165 5.00 -22.82 1.53
CA LYS A 165 6.38 -23.22 1.17
C LYS A 165 7.02 -22.23 0.21
N LEU A 166 6.26 -21.72 -0.75
CA LEU A 166 6.74 -20.71 -1.70
C LEU A 166 6.99 -19.36 -0.99
N GLY A 167 6.12 -18.97 -0.07
CA GLY A 167 6.30 -17.80 0.78
C GLY A 167 7.56 -17.88 1.63
N SER A 168 7.82 -19.02 2.25
CA SER A 168 9.04 -19.26 3.03
C SER A 168 10.29 -19.18 2.17
N PHE A 169 10.27 -19.72 0.94
CA PHE A 169 11.38 -19.62 -0.02
C PHE A 169 11.65 -18.18 -0.46
N LEU A 170 10.60 -17.38 -0.70
CA LEU A 170 10.72 -15.97 -1.10
C LEU A 170 11.21 -15.06 0.03
N MET A 171 10.99 -15.45 1.29
CA MET A 171 11.46 -14.71 2.46
C MET A 171 12.93 -15.03 2.81
N MET A 172 13.52 -16.07 2.24
CA MET A 172 14.89 -16.51 2.44
C MET A 172 15.87 -15.80 1.49
#